data_93d2c8a551f201c1d13357372aa7042c
#
_entry.id   93d2c8a551f201c1d13357372aa7042c
#
_cell.length_a   1.000
_cell.length_b   1.000
_cell.length_c   1.000
_cell.angle_alpha   90.00
_cell.angle_beta   90.00
_cell.angle_gamma   90.00
#
_symmetry.space_group_name_H-M   'P 1'
#
loop_
_entity.id
_entity.type
_entity.pdbx_description
1 polymer ?
#
loop_
_entity_poly.entity_id
_entity_poly.type
_entity_poly.pdbx_seq_one_letter_code
_entity_poly.pdbx_strand_id
1 'polypeptide(L)' 'MNENPDLIHKPNQAEIIRQACISAARDGFLDASIRGLCAEGAIEAAISAIQNLDLSKVINNTKS' A
#
# COMPACT_ATOMS: atom_id res chain seq x y z
N MET A 1 16.19 9.28 -11.12
CA MET A 1 15.87 9.09 -9.78
C MET A 1 17.01 9.38 -8.88
N ASN A 2 16.76 10.12 -7.94
CA ASN A 2 17.76 10.59 -7.10
C ASN A 2 17.92 9.73 -5.87
N GLU A 3 19.09 9.20 -5.68
CA GLU A 3 19.35 8.35 -4.58
C GLU A 3 20.08 9.10 -3.51
N ASN A 4 19.42 9.34 -2.47
CA ASN A 4 20.05 10.00 -1.37
C ASN A 4 20.37 8.96 -0.31
N PRO A 5 21.65 8.75 0.00
CA PRO A 5 22.01 7.71 0.96
C PRO A 5 21.33 7.87 2.30
N ASP A 6 21.03 9.09 2.67
CA ASP A 6 20.38 9.31 3.95
C ASP A 6 19.00 8.70 4.01
N LEU A 7 18.36 8.57 2.87
CA LEU A 7 17.01 8.01 2.85
C LEU A 7 17.01 6.52 3.07
N ILE A 8 18.14 5.88 2.92
CA ILE A 8 18.23 4.45 3.11
C ILE A 8 17.97 4.09 4.55
N HIS A 9 18.44 4.92 5.46
CA HIS A 9 18.34 4.62 6.88
C HIS A 9 17.02 5.04 7.49
N LYS A 10 16.35 5.97 6.84
CA LYS A 10 15.14 6.54 7.41
C LYS A 10 14.14 6.82 6.32
N PRO A 11 13.27 5.90 6.04
CA PRO A 11 12.24 6.13 5.02
C PRO A 11 11.39 7.33 5.45
N ASN A 12 11.11 8.22 4.51
CA ASN A 12 10.24 9.33 4.82
C ASN A 12 8.79 8.90 4.78
N GLN A 13 7.91 9.78 5.23
CA GLN A 13 6.50 9.44 5.32
C GLN A 13 5.88 9.12 3.98
N ALA A 14 6.32 9.83 2.95
CA ALA A 14 5.77 9.55 1.62
C ALA A 14 6.07 8.15 1.18
N GLU A 15 7.28 7.69 1.44
CA GLU A 15 7.65 6.34 1.04
C GLU A 15 6.91 5.29 1.86
N ILE A 16 6.70 5.56 3.13
CA ILE A 16 5.95 4.66 3.98
C ILE A 16 4.52 4.53 3.48
N ILE A 17 3.91 5.65 3.10
CA ILE A 17 2.56 5.63 2.57
C ILE A 17 2.52 4.87 1.25
N ARG A 18 3.51 5.09 0.39
CA ARG A 18 3.56 4.37 -0.87
C ARG A 18 3.59 2.87 -0.64
N GLN A 19 4.45 2.42 0.26
CA GLN A 19 4.58 0.99 0.51
C GLN A 19 3.30 0.42 1.11
N ALA A 20 2.64 1.18 1.97
CA ALA A 20 1.37 0.73 2.52
C ALA A 20 0.32 0.58 1.43
N CYS A 21 0.28 1.51 0.47
CA CYS A 21 -0.66 1.43 -0.62
C CYS A 21 -0.38 0.24 -1.53
N ILE A 22 0.90 -0.01 -1.80
CA ILE A 22 1.28 -1.14 -2.64
C ILE A 22 0.87 -2.44 -1.96
N SER A 23 1.12 -2.53 -0.68
CA SER A 23 0.77 -3.73 0.07
C SER A 23 -0.74 -3.95 0.08
N ALA A 24 -1.49 -2.88 0.32
CA ALA A 24 -2.94 -2.97 0.35
C ALA A 24 -3.48 -3.42 -1.01
N ALA A 25 -2.93 -2.85 -2.08
CA ALA A 25 -3.39 -3.20 -3.42
C ALA A 25 -3.12 -4.66 -3.72
N ARG A 26 -1.93 -5.12 -3.38
CA ARG A 26 -1.55 -6.51 -3.62
C ARG A 26 -2.45 -7.46 -2.84
N ASP A 27 -2.64 -7.17 -1.55
CA ASP A 27 -3.46 -8.03 -0.72
C ASP A 27 -4.90 -8.06 -1.21
N GLY A 28 -5.43 -6.90 -1.59
CA GLY A 28 -6.79 -6.84 -2.10
C GLY A 28 -6.97 -7.64 -3.38
N PHE A 29 -6.00 -7.51 -4.28
CA PHE A 29 -6.05 -8.24 -5.54
C PHE A 29 -5.97 -9.75 -5.30
N LEU A 30 -5.03 -10.16 -4.46
CA LEU A 30 -4.85 -11.59 -4.20
C LEU A 30 -6.07 -12.18 -3.52
N ASP A 31 -6.62 -11.48 -2.54
CA ASP A 31 -7.79 -11.96 -1.84
C ASP A 31 -8.95 -12.16 -2.80
N ALA A 32 -9.18 -11.18 -3.66
CA ALA A 32 -10.26 -11.26 -4.63
C ALA A 32 -10.03 -12.39 -5.62
N SER A 33 -8.79 -12.58 -6.05
CA SER A 33 -8.47 -13.65 -6.97
C SER A 33 -8.70 -15.02 -6.34
N ILE A 34 -8.32 -15.15 -5.09
CA ILE A 34 -8.54 -16.41 -4.38
C ILE A 34 -10.03 -16.70 -4.26
N ARG A 35 -10.82 -15.66 -4.10
CA ARG A 35 -12.28 -15.84 -4.00
C ARG A 35 -12.94 -16.03 -5.35
N GLY A 36 -12.17 -16.02 -6.41
CA GLY A 36 -12.70 -16.36 -7.72
C GLY A 36 -13.14 -15.18 -8.58
N LEU A 37 -12.84 -13.96 -8.18
CA LEU A 37 -13.19 -12.82 -9.00
C LEU A 37 -12.35 -12.78 -10.25
N CYS A 38 -12.94 -12.26 -11.33
CA CYS A 38 -12.19 -12.08 -12.57
C CYS A 38 -11.19 -10.92 -12.39
N ALA A 39 -10.33 -10.75 -13.39
CA ALA A 39 -9.28 -9.77 -13.29
C ALA A 39 -9.82 -8.37 -13.01
N GLU A 40 -10.90 -7.99 -13.69
CA GLU A 40 -11.48 -6.68 -13.46
C GLU A 40 -11.98 -6.53 -12.05
N GLY A 41 -12.63 -7.55 -11.53
CA GLY A 41 -13.11 -7.51 -10.16
C GLY A 41 -11.97 -7.45 -9.17
N ALA A 42 -10.90 -8.18 -9.45
CA ALA A 42 -9.75 -8.16 -8.57
C ALA A 42 -9.07 -6.80 -8.57
N ILE A 43 -9.04 -6.15 -9.72
CA ILE A 43 -8.48 -4.79 -9.79
C ILE A 43 -9.31 -3.83 -8.97
N GLU A 44 -10.64 -3.95 -9.07
CA GLU A 44 -11.51 -3.09 -8.28
C GLU A 44 -11.29 -3.33 -6.79
N ALA A 45 -11.09 -4.57 -6.41
CA ALA A 45 -10.82 -4.88 -5.02
C ALA A 45 -9.50 -4.25 -4.56
N ALA A 46 -8.51 -4.24 -5.42
CA ALA A 46 -7.23 -3.60 -5.08
C ALA A 46 -7.43 -2.11 -4.86
N ILE A 47 -8.19 -1.47 -5.73
CA ILE A 47 -8.45 -0.05 -5.62
C ILE A 47 -9.21 0.24 -4.32
N SER A 48 -10.23 -0.56 -4.03
CA SER A 48 -10.98 -0.39 -2.80
C SER A 48 -10.10 -0.53 -1.57
N ALA A 49 -9.18 -1.47 -1.62
CA ALA A 49 -8.28 -1.67 -0.48
C ALA A 49 -7.45 -0.41 -0.22
N ILE A 50 -7.00 0.24 -1.28
CA ILE A 50 -6.26 1.48 -1.11
C ILE A 50 -7.19 2.57 -0.56
N GLN A 51 -8.39 2.66 -1.10
CA GLN A 51 -9.32 3.69 -0.66
C GLN A 51 -9.70 3.55 0.80
N ASN A 52 -9.73 2.33 1.29
CA ASN A 52 -10.09 2.08 2.68
C ASN A 52 -8.92 2.10 3.63
N LEU A 53 -7.73 2.29 3.09
CA LEU A 53 -6.53 2.32 3.92
C LEU A 53 -6.53 3.59 4.76
N ASP A 54 -6.33 3.42 6.06
CA ASP A 54 -6.30 4.56 6.95
C ASP A 54 -4.90 5.14 6.99
N LEU A 55 -4.69 6.18 6.20
CA LEU A 55 -3.35 6.76 6.08
C LEU A 55 -2.89 7.41 7.37
N SER A 56 -3.82 7.92 8.16
CA SER A 56 -3.44 8.48 9.44
C SER A 56 -2.81 7.44 10.33
N LYS A 57 -3.39 6.24 10.33
CA LYS A 57 -2.82 5.16 11.13
C LYS A 57 -1.47 4.72 10.61
N VAL A 58 -1.34 4.71 9.29
CA VAL A 58 -0.06 4.35 8.69
C VAL A 58 1.02 5.29 9.18
N ILE A 59 0.73 6.58 9.14
CA ILE A 59 1.70 7.58 9.56
C ILE A 59 1.98 7.47 11.05
N ASN A 60 0.94 7.29 11.84
CA ASN A 60 1.11 7.21 13.29
C ASN A 60 1.90 5.99 13.71
N ASN A 61 1.73 4.90 13.00
CA ASN A 61 2.46 3.68 13.36
C ASN A 61 3.94 3.78 13.10
N THR A 62 4.36 4.74 12.31
CA THR A 62 5.77 4.90 11.99
C THR A 62 6.45 5.91 12.88
N LYS A 63 5.70 6.55 13.73
CA LYS A 63 6.31 7.45 14.69
C LYS A 63 6.95 6.65 15.77
N SER A 64 8.10 6.98 16.13
CA SER A 64 8.70 6.22 17.22
C SER A 64 9.26 7.13 18.26
#